data_868d2ed5c2070da8422b503445732b6a
#
_entry.id   868d2ed5c2070da8422b503445732b6a
#
_cell.length_a   1.000
_cell.length_b   1.000
_cell.length_c   1.000
_cell.angle_alpha   90.00
_cell.angle_beta   90.00
_cell.angle_gamma   90.00
#
_symmetry.space_group_name_H-M   'P 1'
#
loop_
_entity.id
_entity.type
_entity.pdbx_description
1 polymer ?
#
loop_
_entity_poly.entity_id
_entity_poly.type
_entity_poly.pdbx_seq_one_letter_code
_entity_poly.pdbx_strand_id
1 'polypeptide(L)' 'MQFNYSKLLGRIREFGLTQKDVAAHIGIRATTLSLKLNGKARFTANEIDAICKLLHIAKEDIGDYFFTT' A
#
# COMPACT_ATOMS: atom_id res chain seq x y z
N MET A 1 0.10 -16.68 -7.67
CA MET A 1 1.00 -15.61 -8.11
C MET A 1 0.94 -14.46 -7.10
N GLN A 2 2.08 -13.98 -6.63
CA GLN A 2 2.12 -12.90 -5.65
C GLN A 2 2.35 -11.57 -6.35
N PHE A 3 1.69 -10.53 -5.85
CA PHE A 3 1.98 -9.17 -6.31
C PHE A 3 3.28 -8.67 -5.70
N ASN A 4 3.98 -7.86 -6.46
CA ASN A 4 5.22 -7.24 -6.00
C ASN A 4 4.92 -5.80 -5.57
N TYR A 5 5.09 -5.52 -4.29
CA TYR A 5 4.79 -4.20 -3.72
C TYR A 5 6.06 -3.36 -3.47
N SER A 6 7.17 -3.70 -4.11
CA SER A 6 8.42 -2.96 -3.93
C SER A 6 8.28 -1.48 -4.26
N LYS A 7 7.57 -1.17 -5.34
CA LYS A 7 7.34 0.21 -5.75
C LYS A 7 6.49 0.96 -4.73
N LEU A 8 5.48 0.30 -4.17
CA LEU A 8 4.66 0.89 -3.12
C LEU A 8 5.48 1.16 -1.85
N LEU A 9 6.31 0.22 -1.45
CA LEU A 9 7.20 0.39 -0.30
C LEU A 9 8.15 1.57 -0.51
N GLY A 10 8.70 1.72 -1.72
CA GLY A 10 9.54 2.86 -2.06
C GLY A 10 8.80 4.17 -1.94
N ARG A 11 7.54 4.21 -2.39
CA ARG A 11 6.72 5.42 -2.29
C ARG A 11 6.45 5.80 -0.85
N ILE A 12 6.18 4.82 0.01
CA ILE A 12 6.00 5.05 1.44
C ILE A 12 7.25 5.70 2.03
N ARG A 13 8.43 5.19 1.67
CA ARG A 13 9.71 5.76 2.14
C ARG A 13 9.95 7.16 1.62
N GLU A 14 9.59 7.44 0.38
CA GLU A 14 9.72 8.78 -0.21
C GLU A 14 8.96 9.82 0.60
N PHE A 15 7.83 9.43 1.18
CA PHE A 15 7.01 10.31 2.01
C PHE A 15 7.49 10.36 3.48
N GLY A 16 8.57 9.66 3.80
CA GLY A 16 9.10 9.62 5.16
C GLY A 16 8.20 8.88 6.14
N LEU A 17 7.37 7.97 5.64
CA LEU A 17 6.41 7.22 6.46
C LEU A 17 6.90 5.81 6.72
N THR A 18 6.47 5.25 7.83
CA THR A 18 6.66 3.83 8.13
C THR A 18 5.38 3.06 7.80
N GLN A 19 5.46 1.73 7.76
CA GLN A 19 4.27 0.91 7.59
C GLN A 19 3.25 1.16 8.69
N LYS A 20 3.73 1.39 9.91
CA LYS A 20 2.88 1.71 11.05
C LYS A 20 2.09 3.01 10.82
N ASP A 21 2.76 4.03 10.28
CA ASP A 21 2.11 5.30 9.95
C ASP A 21 1.02 5.10 8.91
N VAL A 22 1.31 4.36 7.87
CA VAL A 22 0.32 4.09 6.81
C VAL A 22 -0.86 3.31 7.35
N ALA A 23 -0.60 2.28 8.16
CA ALA A 23 -1.67 1.48 8.76
C ALA A 23 -2.59 2.34 9.62
N ALA A 24 -2.03 3.25 10.41
CA ALA A 24 -2.81 4.16 11.23
C ALA A 24 -3.70 5.08 10.37
N HIS A 25 -3.16 5.57 9.27
CA HIS A 25 -3.91 6.44 8.35
C HIS A 25 -5.09 5.74 7.67
N ILE A 26 -4.92 4.47 7.33
CA ILE A 26 -5.99 3.74 6.63
C ILE A 26 -6.86 2.91 7.56
N GLY A 27 -6.59 2.97 8.87
CA GLY A 27 -7.46 2.37 9.88
C GLY A 27 -7.31 0.87 10.06
N ILE A 28 -6.13 0.32 9.80
CA ILE A 28 -5.84 -1.10 10.02
C ILE A 28 -4.63 -1.26 10.92
N ARG A 29 -4.40 -2.48 11.40
CA ARG A 29 -3.23 -2.77 12.22
C ARG A 29 -1.97 -2.87 11.35
N ALA A 30 -0.82 -2.51 11.93
CA ALA A 30 0.46 -2.62 11.23
C ALA A 30 0.75 -4.06 10.80
N THR A 31 0.40 -5.05 11.64
CA THR A 31 0.56 -6.47 11.29
C THR A 31 -0.30 -6.86 10.09
N THR A 32 -1.52 -6.35 10.02
CA THR A 32 -2.42 -6.58 8.88
C THR A 32 -1.85 -5.98 7.61
N LEU A 33 -1.35 -4.75 7.68
CA LEU A 33 -0.73 -4.11 6.52
C LEU A 33 0.50 -4.89 6.05
N SER A 34 1.32 -5.35 6.99
CA SER A 34 2.49 -6.15 6.66
C SER A 34 2.12 -7.42 5.89
N LEU A 35 1.06 -8.11 6.32
CA LEU A 35 0.57 -9.29 5.60
C LEU A 35 0.18 -8.96 4.17
N LYS A 36 -0.50 -7.82 3.96
CA LYS A 36 -0.92 -7.40 2.63
C LYS A 36 0.27 -7.04 1.75
N LEU A 37 1.25 -6.34 2.32
CA LEU A 37 2.46 -5.95 1.58
C LEU A 37 3.34 -7.15 1.24
N ASN A 38 3.21 -8.25 1.98
CA ASN A 38 3.93 -9.50 1.70
C ASN A 38 3.14 -10.45 0.80
N GLY A 39 2.00 -10.02 0.27
CA GLY A 39 1.20 -10.81 -0.65
C GLY A 39 0.38 -11.90 0.01
N LYS A 40 0.29 -11.91 1.33
CA LYS A 40 -0.45 -12.94 2.09
C LYS A 40 -1.92 -12.60 2.31
N ALA A 41 -2.30 -11.35 2.08
CA ALA A 41 -3.68 -10.88 2.14
C ALA A 41 -3.88 -9.85 1.05
N ARG A 42 -5.10 -9.61 0.65
CA ARG A 42 -5.42 -8.67 -0.43
C ARG A 42 -5.81 -7.31 0.15
N PHE A 43 -5.44 -6.26 -0.58
CA PHE A 43 -5.96 -4.93 -0.27
C PHE A 43 -7.42 -4.82 -0.73
N THR A 44 -8.24 -4.18 0.11
CA THR A 44 -9.61 -3.85 -0.30
C THR A 44 -9.58 -2.56 -1.15
N ALA A 45 -10.67 -2.32 -1.90
CA ALA A 45 -10.78 -1.11 -2.70
C ALA A 45 -10.68 0.16 -1.84
N ASN A 46 -11.29 0.15 -0.65
CA ASN A 46 -11.22 1.29 0.27
C ASN A 46 -9.81 1.54 0.76
N GLU A 47 -9.07 0.47 1.04
CA GLU A 47 -7.67 0.59 1.49
C GLU A 47 -6.79 1.15 0.38
N ILE A 48 -6.95 0.66 -0.85
CA ILE A 48 -6.21 1.17 -2.01
C ILE A 48 -6.49 2.66 -2.19
N ASP A 49 -7.74 3.05 -2.13
CA ASP A 49 -8.14 4.46 -2.27
C ASP A 49 -7.49 5.33 -1.18
N ALA A 50 -7.53 4.88 0.06
CA ALA A 50 -6.94 5.61 1.19
C ALA A 50 -5.43 5.76 1.03
N ILE A 51 -4.74 4.69 0.62
CA ILE A 51 -3.29 4.74 0.41
C ILE A 51 -2.95 5.67 -0.75
N CYS A 52 -3.71 5.62 -1.84
CA CYS A 52 -3.49 6.49 -2.98
C CYS A 52 -3.63 7.97 -2.60
N LYS A 53 -4.62 8.30 -1.79
CA LYS A 53 -4.79 9.66 -1.30
C LYS A 53 -3.65 10.09 -0.39
N LEU A 54 -3.22 9.21 0.49
CA LEU A 54 -2.12 9.50 1.42
C LEU A 54 -0.80 9.73 0.68
N LEU A 55 -0.52 8.90 -0.33
CA LEU A 55 0.76 8.91 -1.04
C LEU A 55 0.71 9.67 -2.37
N HIS A 56 -0.39 10.35 -2.67
CA HIS A 56 -0.57 11.11 -3.90
C HIS A 56 -0.34 10.25 -5.16
N ILE A 57 -0.89 9.04 -5.16
CA ILE A 57 -0.80 8.13 -6.30
C ILE A 57 -2.00 8.39 -7.21
N ALA A 58 -1.73 8.70 -8.47
CA ALA A 58 -2.79 8.95 -9.46
C ALA A 58 -3.51 7.66 -9.82
N LYS A 59 -4.78 7.76 -10.25
CA LYS A 59 -5.58 6.60 -10.63
C LYS A 59 -4.92 5.76 -11.72
N GLU A 60 -4.32 6.41 -12.70
CA GLU A 60 -3.64 5.73 -13.81
C GLU A 60 -2.40 4.96 -13.36
N ASP A 61 -1.88 5.26 -12.17
CA ASP A 61 -0.70 4.59 -11.63
C ASP A 61 -1.03 3.47 -10.64
N ILE A 62 -2.30 3.29 -10.28
CA ILE A 62 -2.69 2.28 -9.29
C ILE A 62 -2.21 0.88 -9.69
N GLY A 63 -2.31 0.54 -10.98
CA GLY A 63 -1.85 -0.76 -11.47
C GLY A 63 -0.38 -1.01 -11.20
N ASP A 64 0.45 0.02 -11.35
CA ASP A 64 1.89 -0.09 -11.14
C ASP A 64 2.25 -0.34 -9.66
N TYR A 65 1.45 0.19 -8.74
CA TYR A 65 1.73 0.07 -7.32
C TYR A 65 1.09 -1.16 -6.68
N PHE A 66 -0.09 -1.55 -7.12
CA PHE A 66 -0.89 -2.57 -6.44
C PHE A 66 -1.06 -3.88 -7.22
N PHE A 67 -0.87 -3.87 -8.52
CA PHE A 67 -1.16 -5.03 -9.36
C PHE A 67 0.03 -5.50 -10.20
N THR A 68 1.23 -5.13 -9.81
CA THR A 68 2.47 -5.58 -10.45
C THR A 68 2.90 -6.92 -9.87
N THR A 69 3.23 -7.86 -10.73
CA THR A 69 3.73 -9.19 -10.32
C THR A 69 5.21 -9.36 -10.62
#